data_86111642112fee425d004105ae42b728
#
_entry.id   86111642112fee425d004105ae42b728
#
_cell.length_a   1.000
_cell.length_b   1.000
_cell.length_c   1.000
_cell.angle_alpha   90.00
_cell.angle_beta   90.00
_cell.angle_gamma   90.00
#
_symmetry.space_group_name_H-M   'P 1'
#
loop_
_entity.id
_entity.type
_entity.pdbx_description
1 polymer ?
#
loop_
_entity_poly.entity_id
_entity_poly.type
_entity_poly.pdbx_seq_one_letter_code
_entity_poly.pdbx_strand_id
1 'polypeptide(L)'
;MAMRSGFFNSVNGDRKYSAKFFAEYYASFIGNGVFPNPSSGLQVMPNNDMTVTVKAGKAWIDGYIMINDDDYILAIDPADGLLNRVDRIVVRLDTADREIRIEIKKGTFASSPVAPPLQRDADAYELGLADVSVNAGIISITEVNITDLRNNLDLCGMVNTIIKADLP
;
A
#
# COMPACT_ATOMS: atom_id res chain seq x y z
N MET A 1 18.33 13.01 22.71
CA MET A 1 17.60 12.62 23.93
C MET A 1 17.18 11.17 23.80
N ALA A 2 17.46 10.35 24.80
CA ALA A 2 17.22 8.90 24.73
C ALA A 2 15.79 8.49 25.12
N MET A 3 15.07 9.30 25.90
CA MET A 3 13.73 8.97 26.41
C MET A 3 12.70 10.01 25.99
N ARG A 4 11.54 9.51 25.53
CA ARG A 4 10.35 10.32 25.21
C ARG A 4 9.14 9.71 25.91
N SER A 5 8.22 10.52 26.39
CA SER A 5 7.01 10.09 27.08
C SER A 5 5.82 10.97 26.66
N GLY A 6 4.61 10.45 26.77
CA GLY A 6 3.33 11.09 26.47
C GLY A 6 2.20 10.12 26.82
N PHE A 7 0.92 10.45 26.81
CA PHE A 7 0.40 11.77 26.47
C PHE A 7 -0.07 12.43 27.79
N PHE A 8 0.55 13.49 28.20
CA PHE A 8 0.22 14.18 29.43
C PHE A 8 -0.52 15.49 29.12
N ASN A 9 -1.40 15.90 30.04
CA ASN A 9 -2.08 17.18 29.92
C ASN A 9 -1.10 18.34 29.89
N SER A 10 -1.35 19.31 29.03
CA SER A 10 -0.60 20.54 28.97
C SER A 10 -1.00 21.48 30.11
N VAL A 11 -0.01 22.10 30.76
CA VAL A 11 -0.21 23.22 31.69
C VAL A 11 0.45 24.44 31.07
N ASN A 12 -0.33 25.47 30.78
CA ASN A 12 0.15 26.69 30.13
C ASN A 12 0.89 26.47 28.79
N GLY A 13 0.51 25.42 28.02
CA GLY A 13 1.09 25.14 26.70
C GLY A 13 2.47 24.46 26.72
N ASP A 14 2.88 23.88 27.85
CA ASP A 14 4.21 23.25 28.03
C ASP A 14 4.33 21.88 27.31
N ARG A 15 3.23 21.25 26.93
CA ARG A 15 3.19 19.95 26.25
C ARG A 15 2.70 20.09 24.82
N LYS A 16 3.55 19.68 23.88
CA LYS A 16 3.22 19.62 22.45
C LYS A 16 3.68 18.27 21.89
N TYR A 17 2.79 17.58 21.21
CA TYR A 17 3.08 16.29 20.58
C TYR A 17 2.96 16.42 19.06
N SER A 18 3.94 15.87 18.36
CA SER A 18 3.92 15.85 16.88
C SER A 18 3.04 14.74 16.34
N ALA A 19 2.57 14.89 15.09
CA ALA A 19 1.89 13.81 14.38
C ALA A 19 2.74 12.53 14.31
N LYS A 20 4.06 12.67 14.15
CA LYS A 20 5.00 11.54 14.18
C LYS A 20 4.96 10.79 15.51
N PHE A 21 4.84 11.47 16.64
CA PHE A 21 4.77 10.82 17.94
C PHE A 21 3.46 10.05 18.12
N PHE A 22 2.35 10.57 17.60
CA PHE A 22 1.07 9.82 17.54
C PHE A 22 1.19 8.59 16.65
N ALA A 23 1.78 8.72 15.47
CA ALA A 23 1.97 7.59 14.55
C ALA A 23 2.86 6.50 15.19
N GLU A 24 3.97 6.86 15.82
CA GLU A 24 4.85 5.92 16.55
C GLU A 24 4.10 5.20 17.68
N TYR A 25 3.22 5.92 18.39
CA TYR A 25 2.40 5.34 19.45
C TYR A 25 1.46 4.26 18.89
N TYR A 26 0.71 4.56 17.84
CA TYR A 26 -0.17 3.57 17.21
C TYR A 26 0.59 2.42 16.55
N ALA A 27 1.71 2.70 15.90
CA ALA A 27 2.56 1.68 15.28
C ALA A 27 3.17 0.69 16.29
N SER A 28 3.18 1.06 17.58
CA SER A 28 3.60 0.15 18.65
C SER A 28 2.61 -0.99 18.92
N PHE A 29 1.35 -0.85 18.47
CA PHE A 29 0.28 -1.82 18.72
C PHE A 29 -0.21 -2.50 17.45
N ILE A 30 -0.16 -1.81 16.31
CA ILE A 30 -0.81 -2.19 15.07
C ILE A 30 0.23 -2.25 13.96
N GLY A 31 0.33 -3.40 13.31
CA GLY A 31 1.22 -3.63 12.16
C GLY A 31 0.63 -3.12 10.85
N ASN A 32 1.52 -2.94 9.85
CA ASN A 32 1.17 -2.44 8.52
C ASN A 32 0.29 -3.44 7.77
N GLY A 33 -0.61 -2.92 6.93
CA GLY A 33 -1.45 -3.75 6.09
C GLY A 33 -2.70 -3.03 5.60
N VAL A 34 -3.57 -3.78 4.91
CA VAL A 34 -4.91 -3.33 4.52
C VAL A 34 -5.93 -3.79 5.55
N PHE A 35 -7.03 -3.03 5.70
CA PHE A 35 -8.09 -3.43 6.60
C PHE A 35 -8.93 -4.56 5.99
N PRO A 36 -9.21 -5.66 6.71
CA PRO A 36 -9.90 -6.82 6.18
C PRO A 36 -11.42 -6.66 6.06
N ASN A 37 -11.99 -5.56 6.54
CA ASN A 37 -13.42 -5.30 6.54
C ASN A 37 -13.73 -3.96 5.86
N PRO A 38 -14.45 -3.99 4.72
CA PRO A 38 -14.93 -5.16 4.00
C PRO A 38 -13.78 -5.95 3.34
N SER A 39 -13.99 -7.23 3.03
CA SER A 39 -12.99 -8.10 2.40
C SER A 39 -12.58 -7.62 0.99
N SER A 40 -13.41 -6.81 0.34
CA SER A 40 -13.12 -6.13 -0.92
C SER A 40 -12.28 -4.86 -0.74
N GLY A 41 -11.95 -4.46 0.48
CA GLY A 41 -11.20 -3.24 0.76
C GLY A 41 -9.87 -3.20 0.01
N LEU A 42 -9.65 -2.16 -0.80
CA LEU A 42 -8.49 -1.95 -1.67
C LEU A 42 -8.21 -3.10 -2.65
N GLN A 43 -9.23 -3.92 -2.95
CA GLN A 43 -9.11 -4.94 -3.99
C GLN A 43 -8.99 -4.29 -5.36
N VAL A 44 -8.08 -4.80 -6.17
CA VAL A 44 -7.89 -4.36 -7.55
C VAL A 44 -8.74 -5.22 -8.47
N MET A 45 -9.61 -4.59 -9.26
CA MET A 45 -10.54 -5.24 -10.17
C MET A 45 -10.31 -4.77 -11.62
N PRO A 46 -10.43 -5.66 -12.62
CA PRO A 46 -10.32 -5.27 -14.01
C PRO A 46 -11.59 -4.56 -14.49
N ASN A 47 -11.43 -3.63 -15.42
CA ASN A 47 -12.57 -2.97 -16.09
C ASN A 47 -12.81 -3.49 -17.52
N ASN A 48 -12.06 -4.53 -17.94
CA ASN A 48 -12.09 -5.10 -19.28
C ASN A 48 -11.70 -4.10 -20.39
N ASP A 49 -10.91 -3.12 -20.03
CA ASP A 49 -10.17 -2.19 -20.88
C ASP A 49 -8.75 -2.04 -20.32
N MET A 50 -8.00 -1.02 -20.71
CA MET A 50 -6.66 -0.74 -20.17
C MET A 50 -6.73 0.07 -18.86
N THR A 51 -7.74 -0.19 -18.03
CA THR A 51 -7.85 0.38 -16.68
C THR A 51 -8.18 -0.69 -15.64
N VAL A 52 -7.89 -0.39 -14.41
CA VAL A 52 -8.28 -1.18 -13.24
C VAL A 52 -8.92 -0.27 -12.20
N THR A 53 -9.77 -0.85 -11.37
CA THR A 53 -10.40 -0.16 -10.24
C THR A 53 -9.84 -0.68 -8.94
N VAL A 54 -9.32 0.21 -8.10
CA VAL A 54 -9.03 -0.10 -6.69
C VAL A 54 -10.29 0.23 -5.89
N LYS A 55 -10.87 -0.78 -5.24
CA LYS A 55 -12.10 -0.61 -4.45
C LYS A 55 -11.88 0.29 -3.24
N ALA A 56 -12.94 0.93 -2.79
CA ALA A 56 -12.93 1.66 -1.51
C ALA A 56 -12.38 0.80 -0.38
N GLY A 57 -11.63 1.40 0.54
CA GLY A 57 -11.00 0.67 1.63
C GLY A 57 -9.98 1.49 2.38
N LYS A 58 -9.26 0.84 3.30
CA LYS A 58 -8.30 1.51 4.18
C LYS A 58 -6.99 0.76 4.23
N ALA A 59 -5.90 1.50 4.42
CA ALA A 59 -4.57 0.96 4.69
C ALA A 59 -3.95 1.64 5.90
N TRP A 60 -3.01 0.93 6.52
CA TRP A 60 -2.29 1.37 7.70
C TRP A 60 -0.80 1.15 7.50
N ILE A 61 -0.01 2.21 7.58
CA ILE A 61 1.45 2.16 7.41
C ILE A 61 2.11 3.02 8.48
N ASP A 62 2.94 2.40 9.33
CA ASP A 62 3.74 3.06 10.36
C ASP A 62 2.94 4.00 11.27
N GLY A 63 1.70 3.61 11.60
CA GLY A 63 0.80 4.39 12.43
C GLY A 63 0.03 5.49 11.70
N TYR A 64 0.23 5.64 10.39
CA TYR A 64 -0.57 6.53 9.55
C TYR A 64 -1.67 5.75 8.84
N ILE A 65 -2.84 6.36 8.69
CA ILE A 65 -3.98 5.77 8.00
C ILE A 65 -4.20 6.42 6.64
N MET A 66 -4.56 5.59 5.65
CA MET A 66 -5.11 6.03 4.37
C MET A 66 -6.54 5.52 4.25
N ILE A 67 -7.46 6.38 3.86
CA ILE A 67 -8.87 6.05 3.61
C ILE A 67 -9.18 6.40 2.17
N ASN A 68 -9.56 5.40 1.40
CA ASN A 68 -10.10 5.55 0.05
C ASN A 68 -11.61 5.35 0.14
N ASP A 69 -12.36 6.44 0.08
CA ASP A 69 -13.82 6.43 0.33
C ASP A 69 -14.63 5.90 -0.85
N ASP A 70 -14.07 5.89 -2.05
CA ASP A 70 -14.77 5.49 -3.27
C ASP A 70 -13.84 4.65 -4.17
N ASP A 71 -14.40 4.08 -5.22
CA ASP A 71 -13.65 3.35 -6.23
C ASP A 71 -12.67 4.28 -6.95
N TYR A 72 -11.41 3.87 -7.01
CA TYR A 72 -10.33 4.64 -7.64
C TYR A 72 -9.86 3.97 -8.91
N ILE A 73 -10.04 4.63 -10.07
CA ILE A 73 -9.68 4.09 -11.38
C ILE A 73 -8.25 4.49 -11.73
N LEU A 74 -7.45 3.50 -12.14
CA LEU A 74 -6.07 3.66 -12.58
C LEU A 74 -5.94 3.22 -14.05
N ALA A 75 -5.30 4.05 -14.87
CA ALA A 75 -4.98 3.71 -16.25
C ALA A 75 -3.67 2.93 -16.32
N ILE A 76 -3.70 1.78 -16.96
CA ILE A 76 -2.53 0.97 -17.28
C ILE A 76 -1.99 1.41 -18.64
N ASP A 77 -0.70 1.71 -18.70
CA ASP A 77 -0.05 2.09 -19.95
C ASP A 77 -0.20 0.99 -21.00
N PRO A 78 -0.29 1.35 -22.30
CA PRO A 78 -0.43 0.39 -23.38
C PRO A 78 0.62 -0.72 -23.35
N ALA A 79 0.23 -1.92 -23.81
CA ALA A 79 1.15 -3.03 -24.00
C ALA A 79 2.14 -2.76 -25.14
N ASP A 80 3.30 -3.38 -25.06
CA ASP A 80 4.22 -3.49 -26.19
C ASP A 80 3.77 -4.60 -27.13
N GLY A 81 4.16 -4.55 -28.40
CA GLY A 81 3.77 -5.56 -29.39
C GLY A 81 4.51 -6.89 -29.27
N LEU A 82 5.66 -6.94 -28.58
CA LEU A 82 6.57 -8.07 -28.52
C LEU A 82 6.93 -8.53 -27.12
N LEU A 83 7.04 -7.60 -26.19
CA LEU A 83 7.53 -7.85 -24.83
C LEU A 83 6.39 -7.71 -23.81
N ASN A 84 6.48 -8.51 -22.77
CA ASN A 84 5.58 -8.47 -21.64
C ASN A 84 6.07 -7.49 -20.55
N ARG A 85 5.17 -7.06 -19.67
CA ARG A 85 5.47 -6.23 -18.51
C ARG A 85 4.60 -6.66 -17.34
N VAL A 86 5.08 -6.49 -16.12
CA VAL A 86 4.27 -6.60 -14.90
C VAL A 86 4.31 -5.27 -14.18
N ASP A 87 3.17 -4.62 -14.05
CA ASP A 87 3.00 -3.41 -13.24
C ASP A 87 2.53 -3.81 -11.84
N ARG A 88 2.96 -3.09 -10.82
CA ARG A 88 2.53 -3.31 -9.43
C ARG A 88 1.72 -2.13 -8.92
N ILE A 89 0.53 -2.39 -8.42
CA ILE A 89 -0.30 -1.39 -7.76
C ILE A 89 0.04 -1.41 -6.28
N VAL A 90 0.38 -0.25 -5.74
CA VAL A 90 0.84 -0.10 -4.36
C VAL A 90 0.06 0.97 -3.61
N VAL A 91 -0.02 0.80 -2.29
CA VAL A 91 -0.24 1.91 -1.35
C VAL A 91 1.13 2.36 -0.87
N ARG A 92 1.45 3.63 -1.07
CA ARG A 92 2.75 4.22 -0.75
C ARG A 92 2.61 5.31 0.31
N LEU A 93 3.24 5.12 1.46
CA LEU A 93 3.57 6.19 2.39
C LEU A 93 4.81 6.91 1.86
N ASP A 94 4.69 8.19 1.57
CA ASP A 94 5.78 9.05 1.17
C ASP A 94 6.09 10.06 2.29
N THR A 95 7.31 10.01 2.82
CA THR A 95 7.69 10.85 3.97
C THR A 95 7.99 12.29 3.57
N ALA A 96 8.45 12.52 2.33
CA ALA A 96 8.73 13.86 1.81
C ALA A 96 7.43 14.59 1.48
N ASP A 97 6.51 13.91 0.79
CA ASP A 97 5.20 14.46 0.44
C ASP A 97 4.23 14.45 1.62
N ARG A 98 4.51 13.66 2.66
CA ARG A 98 3.71 13.53 3.88
C ARG A 98 2.28 13.07 3.59
N GLU A 99 2.17 12.07 2.71
CA GLU A 99 0.89 11.49 2.32
C GLU A 99 1.00 9.98 2.13
N ILE A 100 -0.16 9.31 2.10
CA ILE A 100 -0.29 7.94 1.64
C ILE A 100 -1.20 7.97 0.41
N ARG A 101 -0.74 7.40 -0.69
CA ARG A 101 -1.47 7.36 -1.96
C ARG A 101 -1.43 5.98 -2.60
N ILE A 102 -2.38 5.76 -3.51
CA ILE A 102 -2.39 4.57 -4.38
C ILE A 102 -1.72 4.98 -5.69
N GLU A 103 -0.75 4.19 -6.13
CA GLU A 103 -0.06 4.44 -7.39
C GLU A 103 0.32 3.16 -8.13
N ILE A 104 0.66 3.30 -9.40
CA ILE A 104 1.18 2.22 -10.24
C ILE A 104 2.69 2.32 -10.32
N LYS A 105 3.38 1.26 -9.94
CA LYS A 105 4.79 1.05 -10.24
C LYS A 105 4.88 0.32 -11.58
N LYS A 106 5.21 1.05 -12.62
CA LYS A 106 5.36 0.49 -13.96
C LYS A 106 6.57 -0.44 -14.01
N GLY A 107 6.35 -1.64 -14.51
CA GLY A 107 7.41 -2.61 -14.74
C GLY A 107 8.25 -2.34 -15.99
N THR A 108 9.28 -3.15 -16.18
CA THR A 108 10.14 -3.11 -17.35
C THR A 108 9.70 -4.17 -18.34
N PHE A 109 9.70 -3.82 -19.62
CA PHE A 109 9.42 -4.77 -20.71
C PHE A 109 10.52 -5.83 -20.79
N ALA A 110 10.13 -7.09 -20.80
CA ALA A 110 11.04 -8.23 -20.92
C ALA A 110 10.29 -9.47 -21.43
N SER A 111 11.03 -10.46 -21.92
CA SER A 111 10.46 -11.79 -22.27
C SER A 111 9.95 -12.53 -21.03
N SER A 112 10.61 -12.34 -19.90
CA SER A 112 10.21 -12.84 -18.57
C SER A 112 10.20 -11.69 -17.57
N PRO A 113 9.15 -10.85 -17.58
CA PRO A 113 9.10 -9.66 -16.75
C PRO A 113 8.95 -10.00 -15.27
N VAL A 114 9.53 -9.16 -14.44
CA VAL A 114 9.43 -9.24 -12.97
C VAL A 114 8.73 -7.99 -12.47
N ALA A 115 7.83 -8.16 -11.50
CA ALA A 115 7.16 -7.05 -10.85
C ALA A 115 8.18 -6.11 -10.16
N PRO A 116 7.99 -4.79 -10.20
CA PRO A 116 8.86 -3.85 -9.51
C PRO A 116 8.97 -4.15 -8.02
N PRO A 117 10.16 -4.05 -7.42
CA PRO A 117 10.33 -4.25 -5.99
C PRO A 117 9.61 -3.14 -5.20
N LEU A 118 9.13 -3.48 -4.01
CA LEU A 118 8.59 -2.50 -3.08
C LEU A 118 9.72 -1.67 -2.47
N GLN A 119 9.50 -0.37 -2.34
CA GLN A 119 10.38 0.51 -1.58
C GLN A 119 10.00 0.47 -0.10
N ARG A 120 10.95 0.20 0.77
CA ARG A 120 10.78 0.15 2.22
C ARG A 120 12.05 0.65 2.89
N ASP A 121 12.17 1.96 2.99
CA ASP A 121 13.31 2.67 3.54
C ASP A 121 12.87 3.92 4.31
N ALA A 122 13.80 4.85 4.57
CA ALA A 122 13.49 6.09 5.30
C ALA A 122 12.60 7.06 4.51
N ASP A 123 12.58 6.97 3.19
CA ASP A 123 11.87 7.90 2.31
C ASP A 123 10.45 7.44 2.00
N ALA A 124 10.24 6.11 1.93
CA ALA A 124 8.94 5.56 1.59
C ALA A 124 8.73 4.14 2.14
N TYR A 125 7.46 3.79 2.36
CA TYR A 125 7.05 2.43 2.66
C TYR A 125 5.87 2.05 1.78
N GLU A 126 5.98 0.90 1.10
CA GLU A 126 4.99 0.44 0.13
C GLU A 126 4.37 -0.91 0.53
N LEU A 127 3.05 -1.00 0.34
CA LEU A 127 2.28 -2.24 0.37
C LEU A 127 1.81 -2.58 -1.04
N GLY A 128 2.09 -3.80 -1.53
CA GLY A 128 1.64 -4.27 -2.84
C GLY A 128 0.19 -4.74 -2.78
N LEU A 129 -0.71 -4.08 -3.49
CA LEU A 129 -2.12 -4.48 -3.57
C LEU A 129 -2.33 -5.58 -4.61
N ALA A 130 -1.75 -5.42 -5.80
CA ALA A 130 -1.85 -6.39 -6.88
C ALA A 130 -0.71 -6.23 -7.88
N ASP A 131 -0.38 -7.33 -8.56
CA ASP A 131 0.42 -7.33 -9.78
C ASP A 131 -0.50 -7.44 -10.99
N VAL A 132 -0.23 -6.63 -12.02
CA VAL A 132 -0.97 -6.61 -13.28
C VAL A 132 -0.06 -7.05 -14.41
N SER A 133 -0.34 -8.20 -14.98
CA SER A 133 0.39 -8.75 -16.12
C SER A 133 -0.08 -8.08 -17.42
N VAL A 134 0.78 -7.27 -18.01
CA VAL A 134 0.55 -6.60 -19.30
C VAL A 134 1.30 -7.36 -20.36
N ASN A 135 0.63 -8.38 -20.91
CA ASN A 135 1.21 -9.24 -21.94
C ASN A 135 1.31 -8.50 -23.28
N ALA A 136 2.25 -8.94 -24.14
CA ALA A 136 2.43 -8.35 -25.45
C ALA A 136 1.13 -8.32 -26.25
N GLY A 137 0.81 -7.16 -26.81
CA GLY A 137 -0.31 -6.98 -27.72
C GLY A 137 -1.70 -6.96 -27.09
N ILE A 138 -1.85 -7.04 -25.76
CA ILE A 138 -3.18 -6.94 -25.15
C ILE A 138 -3.73 -5.52 -25.25
N ILE A 139 -5.05 -5.43 -25.35
CA ILE A 139 -5.81 -4.19 -25.41
C ILE A 139 -6.76 -4.02 -24.24
N SER A 140 -6.81 -5.01 -23.35
CA SER A 140 -7.65 -4.98 -22.15
C SER A 140 -7.04 -5.80 -21.03
N ILE A 141 -7.23 -5.34 -19.80
CA ILE A 141 -6.92 -6.06 -18.56
C ILE A 141 -8.18 -6.81 -18.12
N THR A 142 -8.04 -8.10 -17.90
CA THR A 142 -9.09 -8.98 -17.41
C THR A 142 -8.67 -9.61 -16.08
N GLU A 143 -9.53 -10.39 -15.47
CA GLU A 143 -9.26 -11.01 -14.16
C GLU A 143 -8.00 -11.89 -14.17
N VAL A 144 -7.72 -12.59 -15.27
CA VAL A 144 -6.53 -13.45 -15.40
C VAL A 144 -5.22 -12.69 -15.41
N ASN A 145 -5.26 -11.37 -15.66
CA ASN A 145 -4.08 -10.49 -15.63
C ASN A 145 -3.74 -9.98 -14.24
N ILE A 146 -4.65 -10.12 -13.26
CA ILE A 146 -4.51 -9.53 -11.93
C ILE A 146 -4.16 -10.61 -10.91
N THR A 147 -3.09 -10.42 -10.17
CA THR A 147 -2.72 -11.23 -9.02
C THR A 147 -2.89 -10.41 -7.76
N ASP A 148 -3.88 -10.78 -6.93
CA ASP A 148 -4.12 -10.11 -5.65
C ASP A 148 -3.01 -10.43 -4.64
N LEU A 149 -2.36 -9.41 -4.09
CA LEU A 149 -1.25 -9.52 -3.16
C LEU A 149 -1.63 -9.22 -1.70
N ARG A 150 -2.88 -8.82 -1.43
CA ARG A 150 -3.29 -8.36 -0.11
C ARG A 150 -3.10 -9.40 1.00
N ASN A 151 -3.21 -10.69 0.68
CA ASN A 151 -2.97 -11.79 1.61
C ASN A 151 -1.50 -12.22 1.72
N ASN A 152 -0.62 -11.66 0.91
CA ASN A 152 0.81 -11.96 0.96
C ASN A 152 1.45 -11.12 2.06
N LEU A 153 1.91 -11.76 3.14
CA LEU A 153 2.46 -11.09 4.32
C LEU A 153 3.78 -10.34 4.04
N ASP A 154 4.53 -10.78 3.04
CA ASP A 154 5.80 -10.13 2.67
C ASP A 154 5.57 -8.88 1.82
N LEU A 155 4.49 -8.85 1.04
CA LEU A 155 4.21 -7.77 0.09
C LEU A 155 3.15 -6.79 0.60
N CYS A 156 2.17 -7.24 1.37
CA CYS A 156 1.07 -6.44 1.88
C CYS A 156 0.68 -6.87 3.30
N GLY A 157 -0.20 -7.84 3.41
CA GLY A 157 -0.77 -8.31 4.67
C GLY A 157 -2.00 -7.52 5.13
N MET A 158 -2.67 -8.07 6.12
CA MET A 158 -3.80 -7.42 6.79
C MET A 158 -3.35 -6.74 8.06
N VAL A 159 -4.00 -5.62 8.38
CA VAL A 159 -3.82 -4.93 9.66
C VAL A 159 -4.09 -5.91 10.80
N ASN A 160 -3.15 -6.02 11.72
CA ASN A 160 -3.25 -6.91 12.88
C ASN A 160 -2.45 -6.35 14.05
N THR A 161 -2.74 -6.83 15.25
CA THR A 161 -1.92 -6.50 16.43
C THR A 161 -0.52 -7.12 16.30
N ILE A 162 0.48 -6.36 16.72
CA ILE A 162 1.87 -6.84 16.83
C ILE A 162 2.28 -7.14 18.26
N ILE A 163 1.36 -6.95 19.22
CA ILE A 163 1.60 -7.27 20.63
C ILE A 163 1.63 -8.78 20.76
N LYS A 164 2.75 -9.31 21.26
CA LYS A 164 2.90 -10.72 21.60
C LYS A 164 2.74 -10.92 23.10
N ALA A 165 2.01 -11.96 23.47
CA ALA A 165 1.78 -12.29 24.88
C ALA A 165 2.98 -12.97 25.55
N ASP A 166 3.89 -13.56 24.76
CA ASP A 166 5.00 -14.34 25.28
C ASP A 166 6.20 -13.44 25.56
N LEU A 167 6.56 -13.34 26.82
CA LEU A 167 7.86 -12.86 27.28
C LEU A 167 8.80 -14.06 27.44
N PRO A 168 10.08 -13.92 27.12
CA PRO A 168 11.07 -14.97 27.33
C PRO A 168 11.24 -15.29 28.82
#